data_c5cf61603afde935103f91c850fc26d8
#
_entry.id   c5cf61603afde935103f91c850fc26d8
#
_cell.length_a   1.000
_cell.length_b   1.000
_cell.length_c   1.000
_cell.angle_alpha   90.00
_cell.angle_beta   90.00
_cell.angle_gamma   90.00
#
_symmetry.space_group_name_H-M   'P 1'
#
loop_
_entity.id
_entity.type
_entity.pdbx_description
1 polymer ?
#
loop_
_entity_poly.entity_id
_entity_poly.type
_entity_poly.pdbx_seq_one_letter_code
_entity_poly.pdbx_strand_id
1 'polypeptide(L)'
;MTVRAIVTDDEPVARRRLRALLKGEPQVEVVAECDDGYQALETVRRLRPDMMFLDVQMPGLDGFDVIELLTPDRCPAVVFVTAYDRYAMRAFDVHAADYLLKPFARARLGAAIARASALAEAAQHTTRLQALLETIRNAQPLRRFLVKACGRAYVVRVEDVESIDSADHYVELRTERDTHLLREPLSAIERRLDPSQFVRVHRSMIVNVERIRELQPAFHGEFTLVLTSGRRVSCSRTYAKGLLRALDS
;
A
#
# COMPACT_ATOMS: atom_id res chain seq x y z
N MET A 1 -14.18 8.15 19.37
CA MET A 1 -13.79 6.99 18.52
C MET A 1 -13.00 6.04 19.40
N THR A 2 -13.22 4.72 19.33
CA THR A 2 -12.46 3.76 20.13
C THR A 2 -11.20 3.40 19.38
N VAL A 3 -10.04 3.54 20.04
CA VAL A 3 -8.70 3.24 19.46
C VAL A 3 -8.40 1.76 19.69
N ARG A 4 -8.13 1.02 18.61
CA ARG A 4 -7.81 -0.40 18.67
C ARG A 4 -6.33 -0.59 18.99
N ALA A 5 -6.02 -1.22 20.12
CA ALA A 5 -4.66 -1.38 20.60
C ALA A 5 -4.24 -2.86 20.69
N ILE A 6 -2.95 -3.11 20.50
CA ILE A 6 -2.33 -4.39 20.86
C ILE A 6 -1.32 -4.17 22.00
N VAL A 7 -1.14 -5.20 22.83
CA VAL A 7 -0.18 -5.23 23.92
C VAL A 7 0.85 -6.29 23.64
N THR A 8 2.13 -5.90 23.59
CA THR A 8 3.25 -6.80 23.29
C THR A 8 4.29 -6.72 24.41
N ASP A 9 4.51 -7.85 25.09
CA ASP A 9 5.45 -7.97 26.22
C ASP A 9 5.69 -9.47 26.46
N ASP A 10 6.90 -9.94 26.61
CA ASP A 10 7.21 -11.35 26.83
C ASP A 10 6.81 -11.84 28.22
N GLU A 11 6.69 -10.91 29.20
CA GLU A 11 6.28 -11.22 30.55
C GLU A 11 4.74 -11.31 30.71
N PRO A 12 4.14 -12.49 30.98
CA PRO A 12 2.68 -12.62 31.14
C PRO A 12 2.08 -11.77 32.26
N VAL A 13 2.90 -11.47 33.31
CA VAL A 13 2.47 -10.65 34.45
C VAL A 13 2.34 -9.19 34.02
N ALA A 14 3.32 -8.68 33.26
CA ALA A 14 3.32 -7.32 32.76
C ALA A 14 2.16 -7.09 31.78
N ARG A 15 1.92 -8.03 30.84
CA ARG A 15 0.77 -7.96 29.92
C ARG A 15 -0.56 -7.89 30.69
N ARG A 16 -0.79 -8.79 31.64
CA ARG A 16 -2.02 -8.79 32.46
C ARG A 16 -2.21 -7.47 33.23
N ARG A 17 -1.12 -6.94 33.78
CA ARG A 17 -1.16 -5.67 34.53
C ARG A 17 -1.53 -4.51 33.62
N LEU A 18 -0.88 -4.38 32.46
CA LEU A 18 -1.16 -3.32 31.49
C LEU A 18 -2.59 -3.44 30.99
N ARG A 19 -3.04 -4.63 30.63
CA ARG A 19 -4.43 -4.88 30.22
C ARG A 19 -5.44 -4.49 31.28
N ALA A 20 -5.15 -4.78 32.56
CA ALA A 20 -6.03 -4.38 33.67
C ALA A 20 -6.13 -2.87 33.80
N LEU A 21 -5.03 -2.13 33.59
CA LEU A 21 -5.04 -0.66 33.57
C LEU A 21 -5.82 -0.12 32.36
N LEU A 22 -5.66 -0.71 31.17
CA LEU A 22 -6.34 -0.32 29.93
C LEU A 22 -7.86 -0.55 29.98
N LYS A 23 -8.35 -1.52 30.78
CA LYS A 23 -9.79 -1.67 31.03
C LYS A 23 -10.44 -0.42 31.64
N GLY A 24 -9.67 0.41 32.32
CA GLY A 24 -10.14 1.66 32.90
C GLY A 24 -10.09 2.86 31.92
N GLU A 25 -9.72 2.63 30.67
CA GLU A 25 -9.59 3.65 29.62
C GLU A 25 -10.59 3.36 28.49
N PRO A 26 -11.84 3.87 28.58
CA PRO A 26 -12.94 3.48 27.69
C PRO A 26 -12.70 3.81 26.22
N GLN A 27 -11.73 4.70 25.95
CA GLN A 27 -11.33 5.07 24.58
C GLN A 27 -10.40 4.04 23.93
N VAL A 28 -9.90 3.01 24.67
CA VAL A 28 -8.96 2.00 24.15
C VAL A 28 -9.59 0.62 24.19
N GLU A 29 -9.58 -0.08 23.06
CA GLU A 29 -9.97 -1.48 22.94
C GLU A 29 -8.72 -2.33 22.70
N VAL A 30 -8.38 -3.22 23.62
CA VAL A 30 -7.29 -4.19 23.43
C VAL A 30 -7.79 -5.33 22.56
N VAL A 31 -7.38 -5.34 21.28
CA VAL A 31 -7.83 -6.32 20.26
C VAL A 31 -6.95 -7.56 20.20
N ALA A 32 -5.72 -7.52 20.72
CA ALA A 32 -4.83 -8.68 20.83
C ALA A 32 -3.73 -8.44 21.86
N GLU A 33 -3.17 -9.55 22.36
CA GLU A 33 -1.94 -9.62 23.16
C GLU A 33 -0.92 -10.48 22.41
N CYS A 34 0.35 -10.06 22.44
CA CYS A 34 1.47 -10.74 21.83
C CYS A 34 2.55 -11.00 22.86
N ASP A 35 3.21 -12.13 22.83
CA ASP A 35 4.26 -12.53 23.76
C ASP A 35 5.68 -12.42 23.17
N ASP A 36 5.79 -12.08 21.90
CA ASP A 36 7.07 -11.81 21.24
C ASP A 36 6.91 -10.82 20.05
N GLY A 37 8.05 -10.38 19.49
CA GLY A 37 8.10 -9.45 18.38
C GLY A 37 7.58 -10.03 17.05
N TYR A 38 7.73 -11.32 16.80
CA TYR A 38 7.24 -11.97 15.57
C TYR A 38 5.72 -12.00 15.55
N GLN A 39 5.11 -12.38 16.68
CA GLN A 39 3.66 -12.38 16.85
C GLN A 39 3.08 -10.96 16.73
N ALA A 40 3.81 -9.95 17.26
CA ALA A 40 3.43 -8.55 17.11
C ALA A 40 3.39 -8.13 15.64
N LEU A 41 4.42 -8.46 14.84
CA LEU A 41 4.47 -8.15 13.41
C LEU A 41 3.31 -8.79 12.64
N GLU A 42 3.04 -10.06 12.88
CA GLU A 42 1.93 -10.78 12.24
C GLU A 42 0.58 -10.15 12.63
N THR A 43 0.41 -9.83 13.91
CA THR A 43 -0.82 -9.25 14.44
C THR A 43 -1.07 -7.84 13.88
N VAL A 44 -0.04 -6.99 13.77
CA VAL A 44 -0.15 -5.67 13.12
C VAL A 44 -0.57 -5.82 11.66
N ARG A 45 0.02 -6.74 10.91
CA ARG A 45 -0.33 -6.99 9.49
C ARG A 45 -1.76 -7.44 9.32
N ARG A 46 -2.26 -8.30 10.21
CA ARG A 46 -3.59 -8.90 10.16
C ARG A 46 -4.68 -7.97 10.68
N LEU A 47 -4.49 -7.38 11.86
CA LEU A 47 -5.52 -6.63 12.57
C LEU A 47 -5.49 -5.13 12.30
N ARG A 48 -4.37 -4.59 11.82
CA ARG A 48 -4.14 -3.14 11.59
C ARG A 48 -4.61 -2.32 12.79
N PRO A 49 -3.97 -2.47 13.97
CA PRO A 49 -4.32 -1.70 15.14
C PRO A 49 -3.92 -0.23 14.95
N ASP A 50 -4.60 0.66 15.68
CA ASP A 50 -4.29 2.10 15.68
C ASP A 50 -3.12 2.42 16.60
N MET A 51 -2.92 1.60 17.65
CA MET A 51 -1.93 1.79 18.70
C MET A 51 -1.28 0.45 19.08
N MET A 52 -0.02 0.52 19.48
CA MET A 52 0.73 -0.63 20.01
C MET A 52 1.47 -0.24 21.29
N PHE A 53 1.20 -0.96 22.38
CA PHE A 53 2.05 -0.95 23.57
C PHE A 53 3.10 -2.04 23.40
N LEU A 54 4.38 -1.68 23.47
CA LEU A 54 5.48 -2.54 23.06
C LEU A 54 6.59 -2.53 24.10
N ASP A 55 6.94 -3.68 24.67
CA ASP A 55 8.17 -3.77 25.44
C ASP A 55 9.38 -3.65 24.51
N VAL A 56 10.43 -3.05 25.03
CA VAL A 56 11.70 -2.91 24.31
C VAL A 56 12.45 -4.23 24.30
N GLN A 57 12.55 -4.90 25.45
CA GLN A 57 13.33 -6.14 25.56
C GLN A 57 12.44 -7.37 25.49
N MET A 58 12.52 -8.08 24.38
CA MET A 58 11.86 -9.36 24.17
C MET A 58 12.83 -10.34 23.49
N PRO A 59 12.67 -11.65 23.72
CA PRO A 59 13.49 -12.66 23.05
C PRO A 59 13.31 -12.65 21.53
N GLY A 60 14.39 -12.78 20.80
CA GLY A 60 14.41 -12.86 19.35
C GLY A 60 14.37 -11.51 18.66
N LEU A 61 13.21 -10.88 18.52
CA LEU A 61 13.05 -9.53 18.00
C LEU A 61 12.77 -8.56 19.16
N ASP A 62 13.63 -7.55 19.33
CA ASP A 62 13.38 -6.48 20.29
C ASP A 62 12.30 -5.50 19.77
N GLY A 63 11.82 -4.60 20.64
CA GLY A 63 10.77 -3.66 20.27
C GLY A 63 11.19 -2.68 19.17
N PHE A 64 12.47 -2.38 19.01
CA PHE A 64 12.97 -1.53 17.94
C PHE A 64 13.06 -2.28 16.63
N ASP A 65 13.49 -3.56 16.66
CA ASP A 65 13.48 -4.43 15.48
C ASP A 65 12.07 -4.58 14.91
N VAL A 66 11.05 -4.69 15.79
CA VAL A 66 9.63 -4.74 15.36
C VAL A 66 9.27 -3.48 14.58
N ILE A 67 9.64 -2.29 15.06
CA ILE A 67 9.34 -1.03 14.37
C ILE A 67 10.09 -0.93 13.02
N GLU A 68 11.37 -1.31 12.96
CA GLU A 68 12.18 -1.27 11.75
C GLU A 68 11.64 -2.21 10.65
N LEU A 69 11.01 -3.32 11.03
CA LEU A 69 10.40 -4.28 10.12
C LEU A 69 8.96 -3.91 9.69
N LEU A 70 8.36 -2.90 10.31
CA LEU A 70 7.08 -2.34 9.89
C LEU A 70 7.29 -1.25 8.83
N THR A 71 6.47 -1.25 7.80
CA THR A 71 6.46 -0.16 6.83
C THR A 71 5.77 1.08 7.42
N PRO A 72 6.21 2.31 7.10
CA PRO A 72 5.66 3.54 7.68
C PRO A 72 4.14 3.68 7.55
N ASP A 73 3.56 3.20 6.44
CA ASP A 73 2.12 3.21 6.17
C ASP A 73 1.33 2.18 7.00
N ARG A 74 2.00 1.29 7.71
CA ARG A 74 1.40 0.22 8.53
C ARG A 74 1.84 0.23 9.98
N CYS A 75 2.69 1.18 10.36
CA CYS A 75 3.15 1.32 11.72
C CYS A 75 2.06 1.98 12.58
N PRO A 76 1.52 1.29 13.62
CA PRO A 76 0.60 1.93 14.56
C PRO A 76 1.30 2.99 15.39
N ALA A 77 0.55 3.83 16.10
CA ALA A 77 1.13 4.72 17.09
C ALA A 77 1.75 3.90 18.23
N VAL A 78 3.08 3.95 18.39
CA VAL A 78 3.82 3.10 19.34
C VAL A 78 4.01 3.81 20.67
N VAL A 79 3.64 3.13 21.75
CA VAL A 79 3.98 3.49 23.13
C VAL A 79 4.88 2.40 23.69
N PHE A 80 6.15 2.72 23.91
CA PHE A 80 7.05 1.80 24.60
C PHE A 80 6.70 1.66 26.08
N VAL A 81 6.72 0.43 26.60
CA VAL A 81 6.40 0.11 28.00
C VAL A 81 7.45 -0.85 28.54
N THR A 82 8.50 -0.34 29.18
CA THR A 82 9.67 -1.14 29.54
C THR A 82 10.23 -0.82 30.93
N ALA A 83 11.05 -1.72 31.47
CA ALA A 83 11.76 -1.51 32.72
C ALA A 83 13.08 -0.72 32.56
N TYR A 84 13.49 -0.39 31.37
CA TYR A 84 14.79 0.18 31.06
C TYR A 84 14.69 1.62 30.61
N ASP A 85 15.37 2.55 31.29
CA ASP A 85 15.40 4.00 31.03
C ASP A 85 16.35 4.37 29.87
N ARG A 86 17.42 3.60 29.68
CA ARG A 86 18.49 3.85 28.70
C ARG A 86 18.03 3.94 27.26
N TYR A 87 16.86 3.40 26.92
CA TYR A 87 16.33 3.37 25.57
C TYR A 87 15.41 4.56 25.22
N ALA A 88 15.16 5.46 26.19
CA ALA A 88 14.27 6.59 25.99
C ALA A 88 14.72 7.49 24.82
N MET A 89 16.02 7.73 24.67
CA MET A 89 16.57 8.52 23.55
C MET A 89 16.29 7.84 22.20
N ARG A 90 16.53 6.52 22.09
CA ARG A 90 16.26 5.77 20.86
C ARG A 90 14.78 5.75 20.50
N ALA A 91 13.89 5.81 21.48
CA ALA A 91 12.45 5.90 21.25
C ALA A 91 12.06 7.20 20.53
N PHE A 92 12.77 8.29 20.75
CA PHE A 92 12.60 9.54 20.01
C PHE A 92 13.03 9.41 18.55
N ASP A 93 14.14 8.72 18.28
CA ASP A 93 14.68 8.55 16.93
C ASP A 93 13.71 7.76 16.03
N VAL A 94 12.96 6.80 16.59
CA VAL A 94 11.95 6.03 15.88
C VAL A 94 10.55 6.68 15.90
N HIS A 95 10.44 7.93 16.35
CA HIS A 95 9.18 8.68 16.41
C HIS A 95 8.06 7.98 17.20
N ALA A 96 8.41 7.28 18.28
CA ALA A 96 7.42 6.69 19.18
C ALA A 96 6.49 7.77 19.76
N ALA A 97 5.21 7.44 19.91
CA ALA A 97 4.22 8.35 20.49
C ALA A 97 4.55 8.70 21.93
N ASP A 98 5.07 7.72 22.67
CA ASP A 98 5.48 7.91 24.06
C ASP A 98 6.36 6.76 24.58
N TYR A 99 6.88 6.96 25.80
CA TYR A 99 7.74 6.02 26.50
C TYR A 99 7.32 5.91 27.97
N LEU A 100 6.95 4.71 28.43
CA LEU A 100 6.52 4.43 29.79
C LEU A 100 7.55 3.54 30.51
N LEU A 101 8.19 4.08 31.53
CA LEU A 101 9.11 3.32 32.38
C LEU A 101 8.32 2.59 33.49
N LYS A 102 8.46 1.27 33.55
CA LYS A 102 7.86 0.44 34.61
C LYS A 102 8.62 0.62 35.95
N PRO A 103 7.91 0.82 37.09
CA PRO A 103 6.47 0.97 37.25
C PRO A 103 6.01 2.41 36.95
N PHE A 104 4.85 2.55 36.33
CA PHE A 104 4.24 3.85 35.98
C PHE A 104 2.88 4.03 36.66
N ALA A 105 2.52 5.30 36.90
CA ALA A 105 1.23 5.69 37.43
C ALA A 105 0.14 5.68 36.34
N ARG A 106 -1.12 5.47 36.73
CA ARG A 106 -2.26 5.49 35.81
C ARG A 106 -2.37 6.82 35.03
N ALA A 107 -2.14 7.95 35.71
CA ALA A 107 -2.16 9.26 35.05
C ALA A 107 -1.13 9.36 33.90
N ARG A 108 0.05 8.73 34.05
CA ARG A 108 1.09 8.70 33.04
C ARG A 108 0.68 7.84 31.82
N LEU A 109 0.01 6.71 32.08
CA LEU A 109 -0.58 5.88 31.03
C LEU A 109 -1.64 6.66 30.26
N GLY A 110 -2.55 7.35 30.94
CA GLY A 110 -3.59 8.18 30.30
C GLY A 110 -2.99 9.26 29.39
N ALA A 111 -1.91 9.94 29.85
CA ALA A 111 -1.20 10.92 29.03
C ALA A 111 -0.53 10.30 27.77
N ALA A 112 0.00 9.09 27.89
CA ALA A 112 0.59 8.36 26.76
C ALA A 112 -0.48 7.96 25.73
N ILE A 113 -1.62 7.45 26.21
CA ILE A 113 -2.77 7.12 25.37
C ILE A 113 -3.26 8.36 24.60
N ALA A 114 -3.39 9.50 25.28
CA ALA A 114 -3.85 10.73 24.63
C ALA A 114 -2.91 11.15 23.48
N ARG A 115 -1.59 11.09 23.69
CA ARG A 115 -0.60 11.39 22.65
C ARG A 115 -0.65 10.41 21.48
N ALA A 116 -0.70 9.13 21.78
CA ALA A 116 -0.76 8.09 20.77
C ALA A 116 -2.06 8.13 19.97
N SER A 117 -3.20 8.44 20.61
CA SER A 117 -4.49 8.63 19.94
C SER A 117 -4.45 9.83 18.97
N ALA A 118 -3.87 10.95 19.38
CA ALA A 118 -3.74 12.13 18.51
C ALA A 118 -2.87 11.82 17.26
N LEU A 119 -1.79 11.05 17.42
CA LEU A 119 -0.96 10.60 16.29
C LEU A 119 -1.70 9.62 15.37
N ALA A 120 -2.43 8.67 15.93
CA ALA A 120 -3.24 7.72 15.16
C ALA A 120 -4.33 8.45 14.35
N GLU A 121 -5.02 9.42 14.95
CA GLU A 121 -6.01 10.24 14.26
C GLU A 121 -5.39 11.07 13.12
N ALA A 122 -4.24 11.71 13.37
CA ALA A 122 -3.53 12.47 12.34
C ALA A 122 -3.10 11.58 11.16
N ALA A 123 -2.61 10.36 11.43
CA ALA A 123 -2.25 9.39 10.40
C ALA A 123 -3.47 8.93 9.59
N GLN A 124 -4.61 8.68 10.24
CA GLN A 124 -5.87 8.33 9.56
C GLN A 124 -6.38 9.47 8.67
N HIS A 125 -6.30 10.72 9.13
CA HIS A 125 -6.68 11.89 8.34
C HIS A 125 -5.78 12.04 7.11
N THR A 126 -4.47 11.86 7.26
CA THR A 126 -3.52 11.92 6.15
C THR A 126 -3.80 10.82 5.12
N THR A 127 -4.02 9.58 5.57
CA THR A 127 -4.37 8.45 4.69
C THR A 127 -5.68 8.69 3.96
N ARG A 128 -6.69 9.24 4.65
CA ARG A 128 -7.99 9.55 4.06
C ARG A 128 -7.91 10.70 3.04
N LEU A 129 -7.11 11.73 3.34
CA LEU A 129 -6.84 12.82 2.42
C LEU A 129 -6.06 12.34 1.19
N GLN A 130 -5.05 11.49 1.38
CA GLN A 130 -4.32 10.85 0.28
C GLN A 130 -5.23 10.00 -0.59
N ALA A 131 -6.11 9.18 0.00
CA ALA A 131 -7.09 8.38 -0.74
C ALA A 131 -8.06 9.26 -1.54
N LEU A 132 -8.52 10.39 -0.98
CA LEU A 132 -9.34 11.37 -1.68
C LEU A 132 -8.57 12.06 -2.82
N LEU A 133 -7.32 12.45 -2.58
CA LEU A 133 -6.46 13.04 -3.60
C LEU A 133 -6.12 12.02 -4.71
N GLU A 134 -5.93 10.75 -4.36
CA GLU A 134 -5.78 9.67 -5.34
C GLU A 134 -7.05 9.46 -6.14
N THR A 135 -8.23 9.55 -5.52
CA THR A 135 -9.51 9.47 -6.23
C THR A 135 -9.66 10.64 -7.21
N ILE A 136 -9.27 11.86 -6.81
CA ILE A 136 -9.31 13.05 -7.68
C ILE A 136 -8.21 12.96 -8.77
N ARG A 137 -7.01 12.47 -8.45
CA ARG A 137 -5.95 12.24 -9.43
C ARG A 137 -6.28 11.11 -10.41
N ASN A 138 -6.97 10.07 -9.95
CA ASN A 138 -7.46 8.97 -10.80
C ASN A 138 -8.69 9.37 -11.62
N ALA A 139 -9.37 10.50 -11.29
CA ALA A 139 -10.42 11.09 -12.10
C ALA A 139 -9.88 11.83 -13.35
N GLN A 140 -8.56 12.10 -13.41
CA GLN A 140 -7.92 12.58 -14.63
C GLN A 140 -7.12 11.44 -15.27
N PRO A 141 -7.43 11.04 -16.49
CA PRO A 141 -6.68 10.00 -17.19
C PRO A 141 -5.20 10.35 -17.26
N LEU A 142 -4.36 9.34 -17.13
CA LEU A 142 -2.92 9.47 -17.25
C LEU A 142 -2.57 10.06 -18.63
N ARG A 143 -1.80 11.13 -18.64
CA ARG A 143 -1.38 11.79 -19.90
C ARG A 143 0.06 11.50 -20.28
N ARG A 144 0.90 11.12 -19.31
CA ARG A 144 2.34 10.89 -19.52
C ARG A 144 2.84 9.79 -18.57
N PHE A 145 3.72 8.95 -19.08
CA PHE A 145 4.53 8.04 -18.28
C PHE A 145 5.90 8.65 -18.01
N LEU A 146 6.43 8.51 -16.80
CA LEU A 146 7.80 8.82 -16.47
C LEU A 146 8.60 7.51 -16.40
N VAL A 147 9.41 7.25 -17.41
CA VAL A 147 10.24 6.04 -17.49
C VAL A 147 11.66 6.38 -17.06
N LYS A 148 12.18 5.64 -16.09
CA LYS A 148 13.59 5.81 -15.64
C LYS A 148 14.43 4.69 -16.23
N ALA A 149 15.44 5.04 -17.01
CA ALA A 149 16.39 4.08 -17.58
C ALA A 149 17.80 4.70 -17.61
N CYS A 150 18.80 3.91 -17.20
CA CYS A 150 20.23 4.28 -17.27
C CYS A 150 20.56 5.66 -16.68
N GLY A 151 19.98 6.00 -15.50
CA GLY A 151 20.23 7.29 -14.84
C GLY A 151 19.54 8.50 -15.49
N ARG A 152 18.70 8.28 -16.51
CA ARG A 152 17.90 9.31 -17.19
C ARG A 152 16.40 9.04 -16.96
N ALA A 153 15.62 10.12 -17.04
CA ALA A 153 14.16 10.02 -17.01
C ALA A 153 13.62 10.46 -18.38
N TYR A 154 12.78 9.61 -18.96
CA TYR A 154 12.09 9.87 -20.22
C TYR A 154 10.60 10.10 -19.95
N VAL A 155 10.03 11.07 -20.64
CA VAL A 155 8.59 11.33 -20.62
C VAL A 155 7.99 10.74 -21.89
N VAL A 156 7.15 9.71 -21.73
CA VAL A 156 6.40 9.07 -22.82
C VAL A 156 4.96 9.56 -22.73
N ARG A 157 4.44 10.16 -23.79
CA ARG A 157 3.04 10.60 -23.85
C ARG A 157 2.14 9.38 -24.00
N VAL A 158 1.04 9.34 -23.28
CA VAL A 158 0.11 8.20 -23.33
C VAL A 158 -0.48 8.02 -24.74
N GLU A 159 -0.77 9.10 -25.44
CA GLU A 159 -1.28 9.09 -26.82
C GLU A 159 -0.31 8.48 -27.84
N ASP A 160 1.00 8.44 -27.54
CA ASP A 160 2.02 7.83 -28.40
C ASP A 160 2.13 6.31 -28.18
N VAL A 161 1.55 5.79 -27.09
CA VAL A 161 1.60 4.37 -26.76
C VAL A 161 0.55 3.62 -27.57
N GLU A 162 1.00 2.60 -28.32
CA GLU A 162 0.13 1.69 -29.10
C GLU A 162 -0.36 0.52 -28.26
N SER A 163 0.54 -0.07 -27.46
CA SER A 163 0.20 -1.18 -26.57
C SER A 163 1.06 -1.18 -25.31
N ILE A 164 0.54 -1.82 -24.28
CA ILE A 164 1.21 -2.04 -23.01
C ILE A 164 1.18 -3.54 -22.74
N ASP A 165 2.36 -4.15 -22.74
CA ASP A 165 2.53 -5.59 -22.61
C ASP A 165 3.12 -5.93 -21.24
N SER A 166 2.62 -6.95 -20.57
CA SER A 166 3.21 -7.45 -19.31
C SER A 166 4.46 -8.27 -19.60
N ALA A 167 5.57 -7.93 -18.93
CA ALA A 167 6.85 -8.62 -19.00
C ALA A 167 7.36 -8.87 -17.58
N ASP A 168 7.07 -10.03 -17.00
CA ASP A 168 7.41 -10.44 -15.62
C ASP A 168 7.07 -9.37 -14.57
N HIS A 169 8.08 -8.67 -14.05
CA HIS A 169 7.93 -7.61 -13.05
C HIS A 169 7.82 -6.20 -13.64
N TYR A 170 7.79 -6.09 -14.98
CA TYR A 170 7.73 -4.85 -15.73
C TYR A 170 6.55 -4.86 -16.68
N VAL A 171 6.25 -3.70 -17.23
CA VAL A 171 5.43 -3.57 -18.43
C VAL A 171 6.26 -2.91 -19.52
N GLU A 172 6.03 -3.32 -20.76
CA GLU A 172 6.59 -2.71 -21.95
C GLU A 172 5.58 -1.72 -22.52
N LEU A 173 5.90 -0.44 -22.47
CA LEU A 173 5.16 0.60 -23.18
C LEU A 173 5.69 0.65 -24.61
N ARG A 174 4.89 0.22 -25.58
CA ARG A 174 5.28 0.20 -26.99
C ARG A 174 4.69 1.40 -27.70
N THR A 175 5.57 2.19 -28.27
CA THR A 175 5.22 3.26 -29.21
C THR A 175 5.53 2.81 -30.65
N GLU A 176 5.21 3.60 -31.63
CA GLU A 176 5.53 3.31 -33.04
C GLU A 176 7.03 3.10 -33.28
N ARG A 177 7.89 3.79 -32.49
CA ARG A 177 9.34 3.84 -32.69
C ARG A 177 10.13 3.08 -31.65
N ASP A 178 9.69 3.11 -30.40
CA ASP A 178 10.45 2.67 -29.24
C ASP A 178 9.64 1.78 -28.31
N THR A 179 10.37 1.02 -27.48
CA THR A 179 9.80 0.25 -26.36
C THR A 179 10.44 0.72 -25.07
N HIS A 180 9.62 1.06 -24.08
CA HIS A 180 10.06 1.55 -22.79
C HIS A 180 9.62 0.57 -21.68
N LEU A 181 10.52 0.30 -20.72
CA LEU A 181 10.23 -0.56 -19.58
C LEU A 181 9.80 0.28 -18.37
N LEU A 182 8.65 -0.07 -17.79
CA LEU A 182 8.15 0.55 -16.57
C LEU A 182 7.92 -0.52 -15.50
N ARG A 183 8.42 -0.27 -14.28
CA ARG A 183 8.29 -1.22 -13.16
C ARG A 183 6.98 -0.96 -12.40
N GLU A 184 5.88 -1.29 -13.05
CA GLU A 184 4.54 -1.23 -12.45
C GLU A 184 3.73 -2.45 -12.93
N PRO A 185 2.77 -2.97 -12.13
CA PRO A 185 1.88 -4.03 -12.60
C PRO A 185 0.87 -3.48 -13.63
N LEU A 186 0.57 -4.29 -14.65
CA LEU A 186 -0.35 -3.91 -15.73
C LEU A 186 -1.72 -3.45 -15.22
N SER A 187 -2.25 -4.09 -14.16
CA SER A 187 -3.52 -3.71 -13.54
C SER A 187 -3.50 -2.35 -12.83
N ALA A 188 -2.34 -1.89 -12.37
CA ALA A 188 -2.20 -0.55 -11.77
C ALA A 188 -2.21 0.54 -12.85
N ILE A 189 -1.60 0.26 -14.00
CA ILE A 189 -1.61 1.15 -15.16
C ILE A 189 -3.02 1.22 -15.76
N GLU A 190 -3.68 0.07 -15.95
CA GLU A 190 -5.05 -0.02 -16.48
C GLU A 190 -6.03 0.90 -15.76
N ARG A 191 -5.98 0.95 -14.42
CA ARG A 191 -6.85 1.84 -13.61
C ARG A 191 -6.62 3.34 -13.81
N ARG A 192 -5.47 3.73 -14.37
CA ARG A 192 -5.07 5.13 -14.57
C ARG A 192 -5.23 5.60 -16.00
N LEU A 193 -5.43 4.68 -16.93
CA LEU A 193 -5.67 4.97 -18.34
C LEU A 193 -7.14 5.36 -18.58
N ASP A 194 -7.37 6.12 -19.64
CA ASP A 194 -8.70 6.41 -20.12
C ASP A 194 -9.33 5.13 -20.72
N PRO A 195 -10.42 4.62 -20.15
CA PRO A 195 -11.05 3.39 -20.66
C PRO A 195 -11.71 3.56 -22.03
N SER A 196 -11.91 4.79 -22.52
CA SER A 196 -12.35 5.06 -23.88
C SER A 196 -11.22 4.94 -24.91
N GLN A 197 -9.95 5.15 -24.47
CA GLN A 197 -8.78 5.08 -25.35
C GLN A 197 -8.00 3.77 -25.20
N PHE A 198 -8.01 3.17 -24.03
CA PHE A 198 -7.22 1.97 -23.72
C PHE A 198 -8.08 0.81 -23.26
N VAL A 199 -7.97 -0.29 -23.96
CA VAL A 199 -8.76 -1.48 -23.72
C VAL A 199 -7.87 -2.69 -23.50
N ARG A 200 -8.21 -3.49 -22.50
CA ARG A 200 -7.54 -4.77 -22.27
C ARG A 200 -8.01 -5.79 -23.31
N VAL A 201 -7.08 -6.37 -24.05
CA VAL A 201 -7.34 -7.35 -25.13
C VAL A 201 -6.86 -8.75 -24.77
N HIS A 202 -5.96 -8.84 -23.79
CA HIS A 202 -5.45 -10.10 -23.27
C HIS A 202 -5.12 -9.95 -21.77
N ARG A 203 -5.02 -11.06 -21.02
CA ARG A 203 -4.61 -11.03 -19.60
C ARG A 203 -3.27 -10.31 -19.36
N SER A 204 -2.43 -10.22 -20.40
CA SER A 204 -1.10 -9.60 -20.35
C SER A 204 -0.96 -8.38 -21.28
N MET A 205 -2.06 -7.85 -21.86
CA MET A 205 -1.95 -6.79 -22.87
C MET A 205 -3.14 -5.82 -22.84
N ILE A 206 -2.79 -4.53 -22.92
CA ILE A 206 -3.71 -3.41 -23.14
C ILE A 206 -3.33 -2.76 -24.47
N VAL A 207 -4.30 -2.31 -25.24
CA VAL A 207 -4.11 -1.65 -26.55
C VAL A 207 -4.80 -0.30 -26.56
N ASN A 208 -4.18 0.68 -27.21
CA ASN A 208 -4.79 1.97 -27.52
C ASN A 208 -5.73 1.79 -28.73
N VAL A 209 -7.02 2.05 -28.55
CA VAL A 209 -8.04 1.87 -29.63
C VAL A 209 -7.80 2.82 -30.80
N GLU A 210 -7.29 4.04 -30.54
CA GLU A 210 -6.93 5.03 -31.57
C GLU A 210 -5.76 4.57 -32.47
N ARG A 211 -5.02 3.56 -32.03
CA ARG A 211 -3.89 2.98 -32.76
C ARG A 211 -4.24 1.67 -33.45
N ILE A 212 -5.51 1.27 -33.46
CA ILE A 212 -5.98 0.10 -34.19
C ILE A 212 -6.34 0.55 -35.62
N ARG A 213 -5.62 0.00 -36.60
CA ARG A 213 -5.87 0.25 -38.03
C ARG A 213 -6.93 -0.70 -38.60
N GLU A 214 -6.93 -1.95 -38.10
CA GLU A 214 -7.77 -3.00 -38.69
C GLU A 214 -8.12 -4.05 -37.64
N LEU A 215 -9.36 -4.56 -37.70
CA LEU A 215 -9.87 -5.65 -36.88
C LEU A 215 -10.18 -6.83 -37.78
N GLN A 216 -9.49 -7.94 -37.62
CA GLN A 216 -9.70 -9.16 -38.38
C GLN A 216 -10.36 -10.23 -37.51
N PRO A 217 -11.56 -10.74 -37.86
CA PRO A 217 -12.14 -11.87 -37.13
C PRO A 217 -11.22 -13.09 -37.21
N ALA A 218 -11.04 -13.77 -36.05
CA ALA A 218 -10.30 -15.01 -35.94
C ALA A 218 -11.23 -16.15 -35.50
N PHE A 219 -10.70 -17.37 -35.38
CA PHE A 219 -11.48 -18.52 -34.96
C PHE A 219 -12.00 -18.38 -33.53
N HIS A 220 -13.12 -19.03 -33.21
CA HIS A 220 -13.71 -19.13 -31.86
C HIS A 220 -14.09 -17.81 -31.16
N GLY A 221 -14.36 -16.73 -31.94
CA GLY A 221 -14.79 -15.44 -31.40
C GLY A 221 -13.62 -14.58 -30.85
N GLU A 222 -12.43 -14.86 -31.32
CA GLU A 222 -11.23 -14.04 -31.13
C GLU A 222 -11.09 -13.02 -32.27
N PHE A 223 -10.21 -12.02 -32.06
CA PHE A 223 -9.87 -11.05 -33.09
C PHE A 223 -8.36 -10.89 -33.19
N THR A 224 -7.88 -10.63 -34.41
CA THR A 224 -6.53 -10.11 -34.64
C THR A 224 -6.62 -8.63 -34.91
N LEU A 225 -5.95 -7.82 -34.11
CA LEU A 225 -5.82 -6.38 -34.28
C LEU A 225 -4.55 -6.08 -35.06
N VAL A 226 -4.65 -5.22 -36.05
CA VAL A 226 -3.49 -4.66 -36.75
C VAL A 226 -3.34 -3.23 -36.30
N LEU A 227 -2.21 -2.93 -35.61
CA LEU A 227 -1.91 -1.60 -35.10
C LEU A 227 -1.34 -0.69 -36.20
N THR A 228 -1.25 0.60 -35.93
CA THR A 228 -0.72 1.60 -36.87
C THR A 228 0.73 1.32 -37.28
N SER A 229 1.55 0.77 -36.38
CA SER A 229 2.89 0.27 -36.67
C SER A 229 2.94 -0.96 -37.59
N GLY A 230 1.80 -1.60 -37.88
CA GLY A 230 1.72 -2.87 -38.58
C GLY A 230 1.83 -4.10 -37.70
N ARG A 231 2.07 -3.93 -36.39
CA ARG A 231 2.11 -5.04 -35.43
C ARG A 231 0.73 -5.70 -35.32
N ARG A 232 0.75 -7.04 -35.27
CA ARG A 232 -0.46 -7.86 -35.08
C ARG A 232 -0.52 -8.34 -33.66
N VAL A 233 -1.68 -8.13 -33.00
CA VAL A 233 -1.94 -8.57 -31.63
C VAL A 233 -3.26 -9.32 -31.54
N SER A 234 -3.33 -10.34 -30.69
CA SER A 234 -4.55 -11.14 -30.53
C SER A 234 -5.41 -10.59 -29.41
N CYS A 235 -6.71 -10.46 -29.67
CA CYS A 235 -7.72 -10.20 -28.65
C CYS A 235 -8.45 -11.50 -28.35
N SER A 236 -8.34 -11.98 -27.11
CA SER A 236 -9.02 -13.21 -26.71
C SER A 236 -10.52 -12.99 -26.53
N ARG A 237 -11.30 -14.05 -26.68
CA ARG A 237 -12.77 -14.05 -26.59
C ARG A 237 -13.30 -13.36 -25.33
N THR A 238 -12.61 -13.51 -24.21
CA THR A 238 -12.99 -12.89 -22.92
C THR A 238 -13.02 -11.37 -23.00
N TYR A 239 -12.11 -10.75 -23.75
CA TYR A 239 -11.94 -9.29 -23.85
C TYR A 239 -12.62 -8.70 -25.09
N ALA A 240 -13.04 -9.52 -26.03
CA ALA A 240 -13.63 -9.10 -27.32
C ALA A 240 -14.84 -8.16 -27.16
N LYS A 241 -15.73 -8.43 -26.17
CA LYS A 241 -16.90 -7.57 -25.93
C LYS A 241 -16.50 -6.16 -25.42
N GLY A 242 -15.45 -6.07 -24.61
CA GLY A 242 -14.92 -4.79 -24.13
C GLY A 242 -14.31 -3.97 -25.27
N LEU A 243 -13.53 -4.64 -26.12
CA LEU A 243 -12.94 -4.03 -27.30
C LEU A 243 -14.01 -3.45 -28.26
N LEU A 244 -15.03 -4.24 -28.62
CA LEU A 244 -16.08 -3.78 -29.54
C LEU A 244 -16.83 -2.58 -28.97
N ARG A 245 -17.14 -2.55 -27.67
CA ARG A 245 -17.76 -1.39 -27.05
C ARG A 245 -16.90 -0.13 -27.10
N ALA A 246 -15.58 -0.27 -26.91
CA ALA A 246 -14.67 0.87 -26.95
C ALA A 246 -14.46 1.41 -28.39
N LEU A 247 -14.67 0.58 -29.41
CA LEU A 247 -14.60 0.99 -30.82
C LEU A 247 -15.90 1.64 -31.30
N ASP A 248 -17.05 1.38 -30.63
CA ASP A 248 -18.37 1.93 -30.97
C ASP A 248 -18.67 3.26 -30.21
N SER A 249 -17.75 3.72 -29.33
CA SER A 249 -17.91 4.91 -28.50
C SER A 249 -17.22 6.10 -29.11
#